data_b3c0d54ebe6e208a2fcba4b659b62c5b
#
_entry.id   b3c0d54ebe6e208a2fcba4b659b62c5b
#
_cell.length_a   1.000
_cell.length_b   1.000
_cell.length_c   1.000
_cell.angle_alpha   90.00
_cell.angle_beta   90.00
_cell.angle_gamma   90.00
#
_symmetry.space_group_name_H-M   'P 1'
#
loop_
_entity.id
_entity.type
_entity.pdbx_description
1 polymer ?
#
loop_
_entity_poly.entity_id
_entity_poly.type
_entity_poly.pdbx_seq_one_letter_code
_entity_poly.pdbx_strand_id
1 'polypeptide(L)'
;MGADRDESAGPVELLIEGPKPKTQGSMRAFPFRRRDGSLGVRVTHDGGRQVEDWRLAVRLIARQQWQRPPTRGPVKLAVLIRVPRPKSHYRRSGLSAQGRRQRRPGRLAGDVDKLLRAVCDALTGIVYEDDAQVVEALVRKVWAEDRDGTWRTAIWIAPAED
;
A
#
# COMPACT_ATOMS: atom_id res chain seq x y z
N MET A 1 -15.24 -34.18 7.20
CA MET A 1 -15.67 -33.21 6.17
C MET A 1 -14.47 -32.32 5.90
N GLY A 2 -13.80 -32.59 4.77
CA GLY A 2 -12.59 -31.87 4.39
C GLY A 2 -12.93 -30.43 4.02
N ALA A 3 -12.24 -29.48 4.65
CA ALA A 3 -12.19 -28.12 4.14
C ALA A 3 -11.53 -28.19 2.76
N ASP A 4 -12.28 -27.81 1.73
CA ASP A 4 -11.76 -27.61 0.39
C ASP A 4 -10.60 -26.60 0.51
N ARG A 5 -9.39 -27.12 0.56
CA ARG A 5 -8.19 -26.31 0.40
C ARG A 5 -8.19 -25.92 -1.07
N ASP A 6 -8.41 -24.66 -1.34
CA ASP A 6 -8.18 -24.09 -2.68
C ASP A 6 -6.66 -24.10 -2.96
N GLU A 7 -6.10 -25.29 -3.16
CA GLU A 7 -4.68 -25.54 -3.47
C GLU A 7 -4.30 -25.07 -4.89
N SER A 8 -5.24 -24.53 -5.67
CA SER A 8 -5.02 -24.24 -7.09
C SER A 8 -4.52 -22.81 -7.38
N ALA A 9 -4.40 -21.97 -6.37
CA ALA A 9 -4.14 -20.56 -6.57
C ALA A 9 -2.65 -20.21 -6.37
N GLY A 10 -1.90 -20.26 -7.46
CA GLY A 10 -0.53 -19.72 -7.49
C GLY A 10 -0.45 -18.24 -7.07
N PRO A 11 0.77 -17.71 -6.81
CA PRO A 11 0.96 -16.32 -6.43
C PRO A 11 0.39 -15.37 -7.50
N VAL A 12 -0.25 -14.31 -7.05
CA VAL A 12 -0.79 -13.25 -7.91
C VAL A 12 0.02 -11.99 -7.70
N GLU A 13 0.43 -11.35 -8.79
CA GLU A 13 1.10 -10.05 -8.78
C GLU A 13 0.13 -8.96 -9.23
N LEU A 14 -0.02 -7.91 -8.43
CA LEU A 14 -0.74 -6.70 -8.78
C LEU A 14 0.27 -5.59 -9.04
N LEU A 15 0.21 -4.95 -10.20
CA LEU A 15 1.07 -3.82 -10.54
C LEU A 15 0.25 -2.53 -10.62
N ILE A 16 0.57 -1.57 -9.77
CA ILE A 16 -0.05 -0.25 -9.70
C ILE A 16 0.96 0.78 -10.19
N GLU A 17 0.65 1.48 -11.27
CA GLU A 17 1.48 2.54 -11.84
C GLU A 17 0.79 3.90 -11.75
N GLY A 18 1.57 4.93 -11.50
CA GLY A 18 1.13 6.33 -11.52
C GLY A 18 0.83 6.92 -10.14
N PRO A 19 -0.17 6.45 -9.39
CA PRO A 19 -0.51 7.11 -8.13
C PRO A 19 0.58 6.88 -7.09
N LYS A 20 0.96 7.98 -6.44
CA LYS A 20 1.89 7.94 -5.31
C LYS A 20 1.23 7.21 -4.14
N PRO A 21 1.84 6.14 -3.62
CA PRO A 21 1.38 5.51 -2.40
C PRO A 21 1.25 6.53 -1.26
N LYS A 22 0.14 6.48 -0.56
CA LYS A 22 -0.11 7.38 0.56
C LYS A 22 -0.35 6.58 1.82
N THR A 23 0.35 6.95 2.88
CA THR A 23 0.15 6.36 4.21
C THR A 23 -1.19 6.79 4.77
N GLN A 24 -1.88 5.83 5.38
CA GLN A 24 -3.00 6.15 6.25
C GLN A 24 -2.46 6.89 7.46
N GLY A 25 -2.78 8.17 7.57
CA GLY A 25 -2.37 9.01 8.70
C GLY A 25 -2.99 8.52 10.02
N SER A 26 -2.41 8.98 11.12
CA SER A 26 -3.01 8.77 12.44
C SER A 26 -4.38 9.45 12.50
N MET A 27 -5.33 8.80 13.16
CA MET A 27 -6.59 9.44 13.48
C MET A 27 -6.33 10.61 14.43
N ARG A 28 -6.86 11.77 14.11
CA ARG A 28 -6.86 12.92 15.00
C ARG A 28 -8.28 13.20 15.45
N ALA A 29 -8.47 13.26 16.73
CA ALA A 29 -9.72 13.64 17.35
C ALA A 29 -9.71 15.13 17.69
N PHE A 30 -10.67 15.86 17.14
CA PHE A 30 -10.83 17.29 17.43
C PHE A 30 -12.13 17.48 18.21
N PRO A 31 -12.08 17.97 19.46
CA PRO A 31 -13.27 18.35 20.17
C PRO A 31 -13.90 19.60 19.53
N PHE A 32 -15.21 19.63 19.42
CA PHE A 32 -15.95 20.78 18.97
C PHE A 32 -17.21 20.95 19.80
N ARG A 33 -17.71 22.19 19.91
CA ARG A 33 -19.02 22.45 20.52
C ARG A 33 -20.12 22.43 19.46
N ARG A 34 -21.17 21.68 19.74
CA ARG A 34 -22.39 21.69 18.94
C ARG A 34 -23.18 22.98 19.22
N ARG A 35 -24.16 23.28 18.36
CA ARG A 35 -25.02 24.44 18.52
C ARG A 35 -25.84 24.42 19.82
N ASP A 36 -26.13 23.24 20.35
CA ASP A 36 -26.82 23.02 21.62
C ASP A 36 -25.92 23.14 22.86
N GLY A 37 -24.63 23.51 22.66
CA GLY A 37 -23.63 23.64 23.70
C GLY A 37 -22.95 22.33 24.12
N SER A 38 -23.40 21.19 23.66
CA SER A 38 -22.80 19.88 23.97
C SER A 38 -21.43 19.73 23.28
N LEU A 39 -20.55 18.90 23.89
CA LEU A 39 -19.26 18.55 23.29
C LEU A 39 -19.44 17.40 22.29
N GLY A 40 -18.89 17.56 21.11
CA GLY A 40 -18.74 16.54 20.12
C GLY A 40 -17.26 16.27 19.83
N VAL A 41 -16.96 15.12 19.29
CA VAL A 41 -15.61 14.77 18.81
C VAL A 41 -15.70 14.45 17.33
N ARG A 42 -14.92 15.17 16.51
CA ARG A 42 -14.74 14.85 15.09
C ARG A 42 -13.44 14.08 14.95
N VAL A 43 -13.52 12.88 14.42
CA VAL A 43 -12.34 12.09 14.06
C VAL A 43 -12.05 12.33 12.60
N THR A 44 -10.83 12.76 12.28
CA THR A 44 -10.34 12.91 10.90
C THR A 44 -9.09 12.08 10.72
N HIS A 45 -8.94 11.54 9.51
CA HIS A 45 -7.70 10.85 9.11
C HIS A 45 -6.75 11.85 8.47
N ASP A 46 -5.49 11.88 8.92
CA ASP A 46 -4.44 12.57 8.20
C ASP A 46 -4.20 11.82 6.89
N GLY A 47 -4.42 12.48 5.77
CA GLY A 47 -4.19 11.90 4.45
C GLY A 47 -5.32 12.13 3.44
N GLY A 48 -6.53 12.29 3.91
CA GLY A 48 -7.68 12.71 3.12
C GLY A 48 -7.83 11.99 1.78
N ARG A 49 -8.25 12.75 0.75
CA ARG A 49 -8.54 12.25 -0.61
C ARG A 49 -7.39 11.44 -1.24
N GLN A 50 -6.13 11.81 -1.00
CA GLN A 50 -5.00 11.12 -1.62
C GLN A 50 -4.82 9.67 -1.13
N VAL A 51 -5.20 9.36 0.11
CA VAL A 51 -5.21 7.98 0.61
C VAL A 51 -6.31 7.18 -0.06
N GLU A 52 -7.49 7.79 -0.19
CA GLU A 52 -8.63 7.14 -0.85
C GLU A 52 -8.36 6.92 -2.34
N ASP A 53 -7.76 7.87 -3.05
CA ASP A 53 -7.40 7.74 -4.46
C ASP A 53 -6.41 6.59 -4.66
N TRP A 54 -5.40 6.47 -3.78
CA TRP A 54 -4.43 5.38 -3.87
C TRP A 54 -5.05 4.01 -3.54
N ARG A 55 -5.86 3.94 -2.47
CA ARG A 55 -6.62 2.73 -2.14
C ARG A 55 -7.56 2.32 -3.27
N LEU A 56 -8.24 3.28 -3.88
CA LEU A 56 -9.11 3.01 -5.03
C LEU A 56 -8.32 2.40 -6.18
N ALA A 57 -7.14 2.93 -6.51
CA ALA A 57 -6.29 2.36 -7.54
C ALA A 57 -5.89 0.90 -7.23
N VAL A 58 -5.49 0.61 -5.99
CA VAL A 58 -5.18 -0.77 -5.55
C VAL A 58 -6.40 -1.67 -5.70
N ARG A 59 -7.59 -1.22 -5.26
CA ARG A 59 -8.85 -1.97 -5.35
C ARG A 59 -9.25 -2.28 -6.80
N LEU A 60 -9.12 -1.30 -7.70
CA LEU A 60 -9.48 -1.48 -9.10
C LEU A 60 -8.58 -2.53 -9.77
N ILE A 61 -7.28 -2.45 -9.56
CA ILE A 61 -6.32 -3.43 -10.09
C ILE A 61 -6.57 -4.80 -9.47
N ALA A 62 -6.78 -4.86 -8.14
CA ALA A 62 -7.09 -6.11 -7.46
C ALA A 62 -8.36 -6.77 -8.02
N ARG A 63 -9.45 -6.02 -8.19
CA ARG A 63 -10.70 -6.55 -8.78
C ARG A 63 -10.53 -7.04 -10.21
N GLN A 64 -9.70 -6.37 -10.99
CA GLN A 64 -9.43 -6.77 -12.36
C GLN A 64 -8.64 -8.07 -12.46
N GLN A 65 -7.69 -8.29 -11.55
CA GLN A 65 -6.77 -9.42 -11.61
C GLN A 65 -7.17 -10.59 -10.71
N TRP A 66 -7.84 -10.32 -9.59
CA TRP A 66 -8.36 -11.33 -8.67
C TRP A 66 -9.77 -11.75 -9.08
N GLN A 67 -9.87 -12.62 -10.08
CA GLN A 67 -11.16 -13.05 -10.66
C GLN A 67 -11.74 -14.29 -9.93
N ARG A 68 -11.64 -14.32 -8.62
CA ARG A 68 -12.15 -15.39 -7.76
C ARG A 68 -12.68 -14.83 -6.44
N PRO A 69 -13.48 -15.59 -5.67
CA PRO A 69 -13.91 -15.16 -4.35
C PRO A 69 -12.73 -14.83 -3.43
N PRO A 70 -12.91 -13.98 -2.42
CA PRO A 70 -11.90 -13.75 -1.39
C PRO A 70 -11.49 -15.09 -0.73
N THR A 71 -10.19 -15.29 -0.54
CA THR A 71 -9.70 -16.46 0.16
C THR A 71 -10.07 -16.44 1.64
N ARG A 72 -10.27 -17.59 2.24
CA ARG A 72 -10.52 -17.77 3.68
C ARG A 72 -9.30 -18.26 4.44
N GLY A 73 -8.29 -18.73 3.72
CA GLY A 73 -7.04 -19.22 4.31
C GLY A 73 -6.04 -18.10 4.65
N PRO A 74 -4.96 -18.46 5.34
CA PRO A 74 -3.87 -17.52 5.63
C PRO A 74 -3.14 -17.11 4.33
N VAL A 75 -2.68 -15.85 4.28
CA VAL A 75 -2.00 -15.29 3.10
C VAL A 75 -0.69 -14.63 3.47
N LYS A 76 0.24 -14.64 2.52
CA LYS A 76 1.50 -13.88 2.56
C LYS A 76 1.42 -12.71 1.60
N LEU A 77 1.92 -11.56 2.01
CA LEU A 77 2.01 -10.37 1.17
C LEU A 77 3.46 -9.94 1.02
N ALA A 78 3.86 -9.56 -0.20
CA ALA A 78 5.07 -8.81 -0.42
C ALA A 78 4.74 -7.52 -1.20
N VAL A 79 5.20 -6.38 -0.71
CA VAL A 79 4.94 -5.07 -1.30
C VAL A 79 6.25 -4.39 -1.63
N LEU A 80 6.47 -4.10 -2.90
CA LEU A 80 7.63 -3.35 -3.39
C LEU A 80 7.19 -2.01 -3.95
N ILE A 81 7.67 -0.93 -3.35
CA ILE A 81 7.38 0.43 -3.79
C ILE A 81 8.63 1.02 -4.44
N ARG A 82 8.54 1.27 -5.75
CA ARG A 82 9.57 1.97 -6.52
C ARG A 82 9.27 3.47 -6.50
N VAL A 83 10.17 4.20 -5.87
CA VAL A 83 10.05 5.63 -5.61
C VAL A 83 10.85 6.38 -6.68
N PRO A 84 10.25 7.27 -7.47
CA PRO A 84 11.01 8.08 -8.40
C PRO A 84 11.97 9.01 -7.65
N ARG A 85 13.22 9.07 -8.11
CA ARG A 85 14.22 9.95 -7.53
C ARG A 85 13.91 11.41 -7.84
N PRO A 86 14.10 12.33 -6.89
CA PRO A 86 14.03 13.77 -7.17
C PRO A 86 14.99 14.20 -8.29
N LYS A 87 14.61 15.20 -9.04
CA LYS A 87 15.47 15.75 -10.13
C LYS A 87 16.86 16.16 -9.61
N SER A 88 16.96 16.67 -8.37
CA SER A 88 18.22 17.03 -7.71
C SER A 88 19.20 15.85 -7.51
N HIS A 89 18.70 14.61 -7.59
CA HIS A 89 19.54 13.41 -7.51
C HIS A 89 20.26 13.10 -8.83
N TYR A 90 19.99 13.84 -9.89
CA TYR A 90 20.57 13.59 -11.20
C TYR A 90 21.43 14.76 -11.67
N ARG A 91 22.41 14.41 -12.51
CA ARG A 91 23.16 15.28 -13.37
C ARG A 91 23.09 14.74 -14.80
N ARG A 92 23.61 15.50 -15.76
CA ARG A 92 23.63 15.07 -17.18
C ARG A 92 24.29 13.69 -17.38
N SER A 93 25.36 13.40 -16.61
CA SER A 93 26.16 12.18 -16.70
C SER A 93 25.75 11.08 -15.70
N GLY A 94 24.60 11.18 -15.00
CA GLY A 94 24.19 10.15 -14.04
C GLY A 94 23.72 10.72 -12.69
N LEU A 95 23.97 9.97 -11.61
CA LEU A 95 23.60 10.43 -10.27
C LEU A 95 24.52 11.53 -9.76
N SER A 96 23.94 12.58 -9.18
CA SER A 96 24.66 13.61 -8.44
C SER A 96 25.32 13.01 -7.18
N ALA A 97 26.22 13.76 -6.54
CA ALA A 97 26.80 13.36 -5.26
C ALA A 97 25.72 13.09 -4.19
N GLN A 98 24.68 13.94 -4.16
CA GLN A 98 23.52 13.75 -3.29
C GLN A 98 22.76 12.47 -3.63
N GLY A 99 22.50 12.22 -4.93
CA GLY A 99 21.81 11.01 -5.38
C GLY A 99 22.56 9.72 -5.02
N ARG A 100 23.90 9.73 -5.10
CA ARG A 100 24.75 8.59 -4.67
C ARG A 100 24.75 8.38 -3.17
N ARG A 101 24.79 9.46 -2.37
CA ARG A 101 24.73 9.38 -0.91
C ARG A 101 23.40 8.83 -0.41
N GLN A 102 22.30 9.20 -1.04
CA GLN A 102 20.96 8.77 -0.62
C GLN A 102 20.62 7.42 -1.25
N ARG A 103 21.12 6.35 -0.65
CA ARG A 103 20.98 4.97 -1.16
C ARG A 103 19.54 4.46 -1.11
N ARG A 104 18.70 4.97 -0.20
CA ARG A 104 17.32 4.49 0.02
C ARG A 104 16.33 5.66 0.02
N PRO A 105 15.10 5.42 -0.45
CA PRO A 105 14.03 6.40 -0.27
C PRO A 105 13.75 6.56 1.23
N GLY A 106 13.86 7.76 1.75
CA GLY A 106 13.53 8.07 3.13
C GLY A 106 12.01 8.26 3.33
N ARG A 107 11.65 9.40 3.90
CA ARG A 107 10.26 9.76 4.23
C ARG A 107 9.36 10.03 3.01
N LEU A 108 9.92 10.13 1.80
CA LEU A 108 9.18 10.48 0.58
C LEU A 108 7.99 9.56 0.29
N ALA A 109 8.13 8.27 0.58
CA ALA A 109 7.07 7.28 0.36
C ALA A 109 6.23 6.98 1.61
N GLY A 110 6.52 7.64 2.74
CA GLY A 110 5.87 7.35 4.02
C GLY A 110 6.47 6.16 4.76
N ASP A 111 5.89 5.82 5.90
CA ASP A 111 6.33 4.74 6.78
C ASP A 111 5.82 3.38 6.27
N VAL A 112 6.64 2.34 6.35
CA VAL A 112 6.34 1.02 5.76
C VAL A 112 5.13 0.35 6.42
N ASP A 113 4.98 0.47 7.72
CA ASP A 113 3.85 -0.05 8.49
C ASP A 113 2.51 0.56 8.03
N LYS A 114 2.49 1.89 7.86
CA LYS A 114 1.31 2.63 7.40
C LYS A 114 0.98 2.36 5.94
N LEU A 115 2.00 2.13 5.10
CA LEU A 115 1.82 1.72 3.72
C LEU A 115 1.24 0.31 3.62
N LEU A 116 1.78 -0.63 4.41
CA LEU A 116 1.25 -1.99 4.49
C LEU A 116 -0.22 -1.98 4.92
N ARG A 117 -0.55 -1.24 5.98
CA ARG A 117 -1.94 -1.11 6.44
C ARG A 117 -2.87 -0.60 5.35
N ALA A 118 -2.46 0.42 4.59
CA ALA A 118 -3.27 0.93 3.50
C ALA A 118 -3.47 -0.08 2.37
N VAL A 119 -2.48 -0.94 2.10
CA VAL A 119 -2.60 -2.08 1.17
C VAL A 119 -3.58 -3.10 1.73
N CYS A 120 -3.40 -3.55 2.97
CA CYS A 120 -4.27 -4.54 3.60
C CYS A 120 -5.74 -4.09 3.58
N ASP A 121 -6.02 -2.86 4.01
CA ASP A 121 -7.37 -2.28 3.97
C ASP A 121 -7.95 -2.22 2.54
N ALA A 122 -7.11 -1.99 1.54
CA ALA A 122 -7.56 -1.93 0.15
C ALA A 122 -7.91 -3.32 -0.43
N LEU A 123 -7.23 -4.38 0.02
CA LEU A 123 -7.40 -5.75 -0.46
C LEU A 123 -8.51 -6.51 0.28
N THR A 124 -8.89 -6.06 1.47
CA THR A 124 -9.98 -6.66 2.27
C THR A 124 -11.29 -6.66 1.49
N GLY A 125 -11.97 -7.81 1.49
CA GLY A 125 -13.22 -8.04 0.75
C GLY A 125 -13.03 -8.27 -0.76
N ILE A 126 -11.78 -8.29 -1.25
CA ILE A 126 -11.44 -8.59 -2.65
C ILE A 126 -10.56 -9.84 -2.71
N VAL A 127 -9.43 -9.81 -2.02
CA VAL A 127 -8.42 -10.87 -2.03
C VAL A 127 -8.65 -11.85 -0.87
N TYR A 128 -8.99 -11.34 0.28
CA TYR A 128 -9.31 -12.08 1.51
C TYR A 128 -10.49 -11.41 2.22
N GLU A 129 -11.15 -12.16 3.10
CA GLU A 129 -12.31 -11.64 3.83
C GLU A 129 -11.91 -10.62 4.92
N ASP A 130 -10.77 -10.87 5.57
CA ASP A 130 -10.27 -10.07 6.69
C ASP A 130 -8.75 -9.94 6.62
N ASP A 131 -8.20 -8.76 6.96
CA ASP A 131 -6.76 -8.50 6.98
C ASP A 131 -6.01 -9.29 8.07
N ALA A 132 -6.71 -9.82 9.08
CA ALA A 132 -6.18 -10.77 10.05
C ALA A 132 -5.68 -12.10 9.40
N GLN A 133 -6.10 -12.39 8.17
CA GLN A 133 -5.60 -13.54 7.39
C GLN A 133 -4.16 -13.32 6.88
N VAL A 134 -3.65 -12.09 6.92
CA VAL A 134 -2.27 -11.81 6.54
C VAL A 134 -1.34 -12.23 7.68
N VAL A 135 -0.69 -13.39 7.51
CA VAL A 135 0.21 -13.98 8.53
C VAL A 135 1.68 -13.63 8.31
N GLU A 136 2.03 -13.22 7.09
CA GLU A 136 3.38 -12.79 6.76
C GLU A 136 3.32 -11.59 5.81
N ALA A 137 4.10 -10.55 6.08
CA ALA A 137 4.18 -9.39 5.21
C ALA A 137 5.60 -8.86 5.09
N LEU A 138 6.04 -8.62 3.84
CA LEU A 138 7.31 -7.97 3.53
C LEU A 138 7.04 -6.67 2.78
N VAL A 139 7.52 -5.55 3.29
CA VAL A 139 7.41 -4.25 2.61
C VAL A 139 8.80 -3.67 2.35
N ARG A 140 9.05 -3.29 1.11
CA ARG A 140 10.31 -2.64 0.71
C ARG A 140 10.05 -1.37 -0.08
N LYS A 141 10.86 -0.35 0.19
CA LYS A 141 10.95 0.86 -0.63
C LYS A 141 12.31 0.90 -1.29
N VAL A 142 12.32 1.07 -2.59
CA VAL A 142 13.56 1.20 -3.39
C VAL A 142 13.45 2.41 -4.31
N TRP A 143 14.57 2.93 -4.76
CA TRP A 143 14.56 3.92 -5.82
C TRP A 143 14.17 3.25 -7.13
N ALA A 144 13.34 3.93 -7.93
CA ALA A 144 13.11 3.54 -9.31
C ALA A 144 14.42 3.69 -10.12
N GLU A 145 14.66 2.76 -11.03
CA GLU A 145 15.84 2.76 -11.90
C GLU A 145 15.67 3.71 -13.09
N ASP A 146 14.43 3.81 -13.56
CA ASP A 146 14.07 4.75 -14.63
C ASP A 146 13.98 6.19 -14.11
N ARG A 147 13.92 7.13 -15.07
CA ARG A 147 13.85 8.57 -14.81
C ARG A 147 12.52 9.19 -15.24
N ASP A 148 11.51 8.38 -15.49
CA ASP A 148 10.20 8.83 -15.97
C ASP A 148 9.37 9.54 -14.90
N GLY A 149 9.79 9.46 -13.62
CA GLY A 149 9.11 10.08 -12.50
C GLY A 149 7.88 9.32 -12.02
N THR A 150 7.64 8.13 -12.55
CA THR A 150 6.45 7.34 -12.25
C THR A 150 6.63 6.53 -10.97
N TRP A 151 5.65 6.58 -10.08
CA TRP A 151 5.54 5.69 -8.94
C TRP A 151 5.05 4.33 -9.39
N ARG A 152 5.65 3.26 -8.86
CA ARG A 152 5.20 1.89 -9.13
C ARG A 152 5.14 1.11 -7.83
N THR A 153 4.05 0.41 -7.63
CA THR A 153 3.86 -0.50 -6.50
C THR A 153 3.51 -1.87 -7.04
N ALA A 154 4.33 -2.86 -6.72
CA ALA A 154 4.03 -4.26 -6.98
C ALA A 154 3.62 -4.93 -5.68
N ILE A 155 2.54 -5.70 -5.72
CA ILE A 155 2.00 -6.44 -4.58
C ILE A 155 1.89 -7.91 -5.01
N TRP A 156 2.61 -8.79 -4.33
CA TRP A 156 2.50 -10.24 -4.50
C TRP A 156 1.70 -10.81 -3.36
N ILE A 157 0.78 -11.70 -3.71
CA ILE A 157 -0.13 -12.35 -2.80
C ILE A 157 0.00 -13.85 -3.04
N ALA A 158 0.25 -14.60 -2.00
CA ALA A 158 0.34 -16.06 -2.07
C ALA A 158 -0.38 -16.69 -0.86
N PRO A 159 -0.91 -17.91 -0.98
CA PRO A 159 -1.30 -18.67 0.17
C PRO A 159 -0.12 -18.84 1.14
N ALA A 160 -0.37 -18.80 2.44
CA ALA A 160 0.61 -19.19 3.42
C ALA A 160 0.50 -20.71 3.63
N GLU A 161 1.63 -21.38 3.60
CA GLU A 161 1.72 -22.79 4.02
C GLU A 161 1.66 -22.83 5.56
N ASP A 162 1.00 -23.86 6.08
CA ASP A 162 0.94 -24.14 7.53
C ASP A 162 2.30 -24.57 8.07
#